data_cdfc5dd143bec5babe0e6a6e2422cab9
#
_entry.id   cdfc5dd143bec5babe0e6a6e2422cab9
#
_cell.length_a   1.000
_cell.length_b   1.000
_cell.length_c   1.000
_cell.angle_alpha   90.00
_cell.angle_beta   90.00
_cell.angle_gamma   90.00
#
_symmetry.space_group_name_H-M   'P 1'
#
loop_
_entity.id
_entity.type
_entity.pdbx_description
1 polymer ?
#
loop_
_entity_poly.entity_id
_entity_poly.type
_entity_poly.pdbx_seq_one_letter_code
_entity_poly.pdbx_strand_id
1 'polypeptide(L)'
;MKTEMTPPTTPSGESGGEFAQRFSATRRGARLARLLAVQQLLDWGVTETDAAELVVAELASNAVTHGRVPGRDFELRLTPAGDHVRVEVSDARGEREPAPDPYPDEHGYGLHLVGALATAWGVKSRSVGKTVWATVRV
;
A
#
# COMPACT_ATOMS: atom_id res chain seq x y z
N MET A 1 -6.32 -18.62 -10.05
CA MET A 1 -6.45 -18.28 -10.06
C MET A 1 -6.24 -18.01 -10.11
N LYS A 2 -6.21 -17.74 -10.02
CA LYS A 2 -6.20 -17.13 -10.33
C LYS A 2 -5.49 -16.80 -10.45
N THR A 3 -5.24 -16.56 -10.64
CA THR A 3 -4.88 -15.95 -10.86
C THR A 3 -4.18 -15.77 -11.27
N GLU A 4 -4.02 -15.57 -11.53
CA GLU A 4 -3.75 -15.22 -11.99
C GLU A 4 -3.19 -14.88 -12.50
N MET A 5 -2.97 -14.97 -12.67
CA MET A 5 -2.84 -14.46 -13.14
C MET A 5 -2.74 -14.07 -13.76
N THR A 6 -2.79 -14.00 -13.98
CA THR A 6 -3.03 -13.46 -14.55
C THR A 6 -2.79 -12.93 -15.00
N PRO A 7 -2.92 -12.77 -15.16
CA PRO A 7 -2.93 -12.03 -15.74
C PRO A 7 -2.88 -11.33 -15.92
N PRO A 8 -2.95 -11.17 -15.94
CA PRO A 8 -3.08 -10.33 -16.19
C PRO A 8 -3.36 -9.64 -16.41
N THR A 9 -3.77 -9.49 -16.49
CA THR A 9 -4.15 -8.82 -16.81
C THR A 9 -4.66 -8.14 -17.08
N THR A 10 -5.11 -7.73 -17.16
CA THR A 10 -5.72 -7.02 -17.49
C THR A 10 -6.38 -6.45 -17.71
N PRO A 11 -6.88 -6.43 -17.50
CA PRO A 11 -7.66 -5.98 -17.91
C PRO A 11 -8.07 -5.01 -18.20
N SER A 12 -8.12 -4.70 -18.37
CA SER A 12 -8.41 -3.81 -18.97
C SER A 12 -9.46 -3.10 -18.56
N GLY A 13 -9.71 -2.40 -18.59
CA GLY A 13 -10.72 -1.66 -18.25
C GLY A 13 -11.78 -2.28 -17.60
N GLU A 14 -11.82 -3.35 -17.48
CA GLU A 14 -12.68 -3.94 -16.86
C GLU A 14 -12.60 -3.73 -15.61
N SER A 15 -12.16 -3.12 -15.16
CA SER A 15 -12.27 -2.83 -13.91
C SER A 15 -12.10 -3.78 -13.01
N GLY A 16 -12.13 -4.58 -12.96
CA GLY A 16 -12.06 -5.36 -12.00
C GLY A 16 -10.85 -5.79 -11.52
N GLY A 17 -9.86 -5.67 -12.02
CA GLY A 17 -8.64 -6.27 -11.58
C GLY A 17 -8.10 -5.62 -10.35
N GLU A 18 -7.39 -6.37 -9.55
CA GLU A 18 -6.63 -5.76 -8.49
C GLU A 18 -5.17 -6.03 -8.78
N PHE A 19 -4.32 -5.24 -8.18
CA PHE A 19 -2.87 -5.38 -8.30
C PHE A 19 -2.34 -5.90 -6.98
N ALA A 20 -1.49 -6.88 -7.00
CA ALA A 20 -0.83 -7.36 -5.79
C ALA A 20 0.56 -7.84 -6.15
N GLN A 21 1.55 -7.38 -5.41
CA GLN A 21 2.93 -7.79 -5.67
C GLN A 21 3.75 -7.68 -4.39
N ARG A 22 4.71 -8.58 -4.24
CA ARG A 22 5.63 -8.55 -3.11
C ARG A 22 6.90 -7.82 -3.48
N PHE A 23 7.47 -7.17 -2.48
CA PHE A 23 8.69 -6.39 -2.65
C PHE A 23 9.60 -6.66 -1.47
N SER A 24 10.91 -6.55 -1.68
CA SER A 24 11.84 -6.68 -0.57
C SER A 24 11.60 -5.58 0.45
N ALA A 25 11.80 -5.89 1.72
CA ALA A 25 11.60 -4.92 2.80
C ALA A 25 12.85 -4.03 2.92
N THR A 26 13.14 -3.28 1.88
CA THR A 26 14.27 -2.37 1.77
C THR A 26 13.81 -1.06 1.16
N ARG A 27 14.66 -0.02 1.27
CA ARG A 27 14.33 1.23 0.63
C ARG A 27 14.10 1.06 -0.85
N ARG A 28 14.87 0.20 -1.50
CA ARG A 28 14.73 -0.05 -2.92
C ARG A 28 13.39 -0.70 -3.21
N GLY A 29 12.99 -1.67 -2.38
CA GLY A 29 11.69 -2.32 -2.53
C GLY A 29 10.55 -1.34 -2.36
N ALA A 30 10.66 -0.43 -1.39
CA ALA A 30 9.63 0.58 -1.18
C ALA A 30 9.53 1.54 -2.36
N ARG A 31 10.68 1.93 -2.91
CA ARG A 31 10.69 2.82 -4.07
C ARG A 31 10.05 2.14 -5.27
N LEU A 32 10.37 0.86 -5.48
CA LEU A 32 9.81 0.12 -6.60
C LEU A 32 8.30 -0.04 -6.44
N ALA A 33 7.84 -0.29 -5.22
CA ALA A 33 6.41 -0.40 -4.95
C ALA A 33 5.69 0.90 -5.32
N ARG A 34 6.27 2.05 -4.96
CA ARG A 34 5.68 3.34 -5.30
C ARG A 34 5.61 3.54 -6.81
N LEU A 35 6.68 3.22 -7.52
CA LEU A 35 6.72 3.40 -8.96
C LEU A 35 5.71 2.51 -9.67
N LEU A 36 5.61 1.25 -9.26
CA LEU A 36 4.68 0.33 -9.87
C LEU A 36 3.24 0.69 -9.53
N ALA A 37 3.00 1.24 -8.35
CA ALA A 37 1.66 1.69 -7.98
C ALA A 37 1.20 2.81 -8.91
N VAL A 38 2.07 3.78 -9.18
CA VAL A 38 1.71 4.88 -10.08
C VAL A 38 1.43 4.33 -11.48
N GLN A 39 2.27 3.40 -11.96
CA GLN A 39 2.06 2.82 -13.26
C GLN A 39 0.70 2.13 -13.34
N GLN A 40 0.35 1.37 -12.30
CA GLN A 40 -0.93 0.67 -12.27
C GLN A 40 -2.11 1.64 -12.25
N LEU A 41 -2.00 2.71 -11.48
CA LEU A 41 -3.06 3.71 -11.43
C LEU A 41 -3.26 4.35 -12.80
N LEU A 42 -2.17 4.67 -13.48
CA LEU A 42 -2.26 5.25 -14.83
C LEU A 42 -2.88 4.23 -15.79
N ASP A 43 -2.53 2.95 -15.67
CA ASP A 43 -3.10 1.91 -16.50
C ASP A 43 -4.61 1.78 -16.27
N TRP A 44 -5.08 2.07 -15.07
CA TRP A 44 -6.51 2.04 -14.78
C TRP A 44 -7.21 3.34 -15.20
N GLY A 45 -6.47 4.30 -15.75
CA GLY A 45 -7.07 5.55 -16.20
C GLY A 45 -7.16 6.64 -15.14
N VAL A 46 -6.48 6.45 -14.02
CA VAL A 46 -6.46 7.48 -12.98
C VAL A 46 -5.58 8.62 -13.45
N THR A 47 -6.09 9.86 -13.36
CA THR A 47 -5.31 11.01 -13.80
C THR A 47 -4.67 11.75 -12.64
N GLU A 48 -5.28 11.70 -11.41
CA GLU A 48 -4.72 12.38 -10.27
C GLU A 48 -4.12 11.34 -9.35
N THR A 49 -2.85 11.03 -9.49
CA THR A 49 -2.22 9.95 -8.75
C THR A 49 -1.48 10.40 -7.51
N ASP A 50 -1.34 11.71 -7.28
CA ASP A 50 -0.44 12.20 -6.23
C ASP A 50 -0.79 11.73 -4.83
N ALA A 51 -2.04 11.81 -4.44
CA ALA A 51 -2.43 11.41 -3.08
C ALA A 51 -2.21 9.92 -2.88
N ALA A 52 -2.61 9.11 -3.85
CA ALA A 52 -2.42 7.66 -3.73
C ALA A 52 -0.95 7.30 -3.74
N GLU A 53 -0.14 7.99 -4.54
CA GLU A 53 1.30 7.74 -4.57
C GLU A 53 1.92 8.04 -3.21
N LEU A 54 1.55 9.14 -2.58
CA LEU A 54 2.08 9.48 -1.26
C LEU A 54 1.66 8.46 -0.21
N VAL A 55 0.42 8.01 -0.26
CA VAL A 55 -0.06 7.00 0.67
C VAL A 55 0.73 5.70 0.48
N VAL A 56 0.93 5.26 -0.75
CA VAL A 56 1.72 4.06 -1.01
C VAL A 56 3.14 4.23 -0.47
N ALA A 57 3.75 5.38 -0.73
CA ALA A 57 5.11 5.63 -0.28
C ALA A 57 5.22 5.56 1.24
N GLU A 58 4.26 6.15 1.96
CA GLU A 58 4.31 6.17 3.41
C GLU A 58 4.03 4.79 4.00
N LEU A 59 3.07 4.06 3.46
CA LEU A 59 2.78 2.72 3.97
C LEU A 59 3.93 1.75 3.66
N ALA A 60 4.54 1.86 2.48
CA ALA A 60 5.68 1.02 2.15
C ALA A 60 6.88 1.35 3.03
N SER A 61 7.12 2.65 3.27
CA SER A 61 8.20 3.08 4.15
C SER A 61 8.00 2.55 5.56
N ASN A 62 6.76 2.56 6.05
CA ASN A 62 6.46 2.02 7.38
C ASN A 62 6.70 0.51 7.43
N ALA A 63 6.38 -0.21 6.37
CA ALA A 63 6.63 -1.65 6.33
C ALA A 63 8.14 -1.94 6.40
N VAL A 64 8.94 -1.11 5.73
CA VAL A 64 10.39 -1.29 5.75
C VAL A 64 10.98 -0.89 7.10
N THR A 65 10.51 0.21 7.67
CA THR A 65 11.09 0.74 8.91
C THR A 65 10.58 0.02 10.15
N HIS A 66 9.29 -0.24 10.21
CA HIS A 66 8.67 -0.78 11.43
C HIS A 66 8.14 -2.20 11.29
N GLY A 67 7.89 -2.66 10.09
CA GLY A 67 7.31 -3.99 9.85
C GLY A 67 8.30 -5.03 9.37
N ARG A 68 9.56 -4.66 9.26
CA ARG A 68 10.53 -5.54 8.65
C ARG A 68 10.85 -6.75 9.52
N VAL A 69 10.83 -7.92 8.89
CA VAL A 69 11.35 -9.16 9.46
C VAL A 69 12.39 -9.63 8.47
N PRO A 70 13.65 -9.82 8.90
CA PRO A 70 14.71 -10.21 7.98
C PRO A 70 14.31 -11.44 7.15
N GLY A 71 14.55 -11.36 5.85
CA GLY A 71 14.21 -12.45 4.95
C GLY A 71 12.76 -12.51 4.52
N ARG A 72 11.91 -11.59 4.99
CA ARG A 72 10.49 -11.58 4.61
C ARG A 72 10.20 -10.31 3.82
N ASP A 73 9.37 -10.45 2.79
CA ASP A 73 8.94 -9.35 1.95
C ASP A 73 7.72 -8.67 2.54
N PHE A 74 7.37 -7.49 2.03
CA PHE A 74 6.05 -6.93 2.25
C PHE A 74 5.25 -7.05 0.96
N GLU A 75 3.93 -6.94 1.06
CA GLU A 75 3.07 -7.01 -0.11
C GLU A 75 2.30 -5.71 -0.26
N LEU A 76 2.24 -5.19 -1.47
CA LEU A 76 1.38 -4.06 -1.81
C LEU A 76 0.20 -4.59 -2.63
N ARG A 77 -1.00 -4.19 -2.23
CA ARG A 77 -2.21 -4.51 -2.98
C ARG A 77 -2.99 -3.24 -3.24
N LEU A 78 -3.44 -3.07 -4.48
CA LEU A 78 -4.28 -1.94 -4.86
C LEU A 78 -5.57 -2.50 -5.43
N THR A 79 -6.70 -1.97 -4.97
CA THR A 79 -8.01 -2.42 -5.42
C THR A 79 -8.83 -1.21 -5.82
N PRO A 80 -9.28 -1.13 -7.08
CA PRO A 80 -10.13 0.00 -7.49
C PRO A 80 -11.48 -0.09 -6.78
N ALA A 81 -12.02 1.04 -6.41
CA ALA A 81 -13.29 1.11 -5.71
C ALA A 81 -14.02 2.39 -6.11
N GLY A 82 -14.54 2.44 -7.33
CA GLY A 82 -15.23 3.62 -7.85
C GLY A 82 -14.27 4.77 -8.02
N ASP A 83 -14.54 5.88 -7.36
CA ASP A 83 -13.67 7.05 -7.43
C ASP A 83 -12.60 7.01 -6.33
N HIS A 84 -12.38 5.84 -5.73
CA HIS A 84 -11.35 5.63 -4.74
C HIS A 84 -10.48 4.46 -5.16
N VAL A 85 -9.32 4.36 -4.55
CA VAL A 85 -8.50 3.16 -4.61
C VAL A 85 -8.21 2.74 -3.17
N ARG A 86 -8.27 1.45 -2.90
CA ARG A 86 -7.86 0.92 -1.61
C ARG A 86 -6.43 0.45 -1.72
N VAL A 87 -5.60 0.97 -0.85
CA VAL A 87 -4.18 0.63 -0.77
C VAL A 87 -4.00 -0.24 0.46
N GLU A 88 -3.35 -1.38 0.31
CA GLU A 88 -3.06 -2.26 1.45
C GLU A 88 -1.61 -2.65 1.41
N VAL A 89 -0.91 -2.51 2.51
CA VAL A 89 0.48 -2.94 2.64
C VAL A 89 0.55 -3.92 3.80
N SER A 90 0.98 -5.13 3.51
CA SER A 90 1.05 -6.21 4.50
C SER A 90 2.50 -6.56 4.79
N ASP A 91 2.85 -6.65 6.06
CA ASP A 91 4.18 -7.07 6.46
C ASP A 91 4.09 -8.29 7.38
N ALA A 92 5.24 -8.82 7.75
CA ALA A 92 5.29 -10.04 8.55
C ALA A 92 5.40 -9.78 10.04
N ARG A 93 5.51 -8.51 10.48
CA ARG A 93 5.71 -8.22 11.88
C ARG A 93 4.43 -7.75 12.51
N GLY A 94 3.88 -8.49 13.42
CA GLY A 94 2.58 -8.18 13.99
C GLY A 94 2.57 -7.71 15.43
N GLU A 95 3.72 -7.73 16.09
CA GLU A 95 3.72 -7.42 17.52
C GLU A 95 3.64 -5.92 17.78
N ARG A 96 3.74 -5.07 16.79
CA ARG A 96 3.64 -3.67 16.99
C ARG A 96 2.70 -3.11 16.01
N GLU A 97 1.69 -2.40 16.41
CA GLU A 97 0.78 -1.74 15.51
C GLU A 97 1.23 -0.32 15.24
N PRO A 98 1.30 0.11 14.00
CA PRO A 98 1.63 1.51 13.73
C PRO A 98 0.49 2.39 14.19
N ALA A 99 0.80 3.53 14.74
CA ALA A 99 -0.20 4.48 15.17
C ALA A 99 0.39 5.88 15.02
N PRO A 100 -0.45 6.89 14.81
CA PRO A 100 0.06 8.25 14.78
C PRO A 100 0.64 8.60 16.13
N ASP A 101 1.81 9.22 16.11
CA ASP A 101 2.48 9.62 17.34
C ASP A 101 1.93 10.97 17.73
N PRO A 102 1.51 11.19 18.98
CA PRO A 102 1.06 12.51 19.41
C PRO A 102 2.15 13.56 19.29
N TYR A 103 3.41 13.12 19.27
CA TYR A 103 4.53 14.04 19.06
C TYR A 103 5.23 13.56 17.79
N PRO A 104 4.70 13.90 16.62
CA PRO A 104 5.20 13.31 15.38
C PRO A 104 6.67 13.62 15.14
N ASP A 105 7.40 12.58 14.80
CA ASP A 105 8.77 12.74 14.37
C ASP A 105 8.84 12.07 13.02
N GLU A 106 10.02 11.74 12.56
CA GLU A 106 10.14 11.16 11.24
C GLU A 106 9.49 9.79 11.14
N HIS A 107 9.21 9.12 12.26
CA HIS A 107 8.59 7.81 12.20
C HIS A 107 7.08 7.88 12.24
N GLY A 108 6.48 8.74 13.03
CA GLY A 108 5.04 8.84 13.14
C GLY A 108 4.42 9.74 12.10
N TYR A 109 5.23 10.58 11.49
CA TYR A 109 4.70 11.59 10.59
C TYR A 109 4.04 10.99 9.36
N GLY A 110 4.51 9.85 8.86
CA GLY A 110 3.91 9.21 7.71
C GLY A 110 2.45 8.85 7.92
N LEU A 111 2.09 8.36 9.11
CA LEU A 111 0.71 8.00 9.39
C LEU A 111 -0.17 9.24 9.56
N HIS A 112 0.38 10.35 10.04
CA HIS A 112 -0.37 11.59 10.05
C HIS A 112 -0.67 12.04 8.61
N LEU A 113 0.29 11.87 7.70
CA LEU A 113 0.07 12.20 6.30
C LEU A 113 -0.98 11.29 5.69
N VAL A 114 -0.93 9.99 5.98
CA VAL A 114 -1.94 9.06 5.49
C VAL A 114 -3.31 9.49 5.99
N GLY A 115 -3.43 9.83 7.27
CA GLY A 115 -4.70 10.29 7.83
C GLY A 115 -5.23 11.55 7.16
N ALA A 116 -4.33 12.42 6.70
CA ALA A 116 -4.74 13.64 6.03
C ALA A 116 -5.18 13.40 4.59
N LEU A 117 -4.62 12.39 3.93
CA LEU A 117 -4.90 12.15 2.51
C LEU A 117 -5.96 11.08 2.27
N ALA A 118 -6.14 10.18 3.21
CA ALA A 118 -7.06 9.06 3.03
C ALA A 118 -8.46 9.42 3.53
N THR A 119 -9.47 8.86 2.90
CA THR A 119 -10.84 9.03 3.41
C THR A 119 -11.09 8.10 4.58
N ALA A 120 -10.33 7.00 4.66
CA ALA A 120 -10.37 6.08 5.80
C ALA A 120 -9.07 5.29 5.80
N TRP A 121 -8.61 4.86 6.97
CA TRP A 121 -7.43 4.00 7.06
C TRP A 121 -7.47 3.23 8.37
N GLY A 122 -6.72 2.16 8.43
CA GLY A 122 -6.68 1.37 9.65
C GLY A 122 -5.64 0.26 9.58
N VAL A 123 -5.60 -0.54 10.62
CA VAL A 123 -4.66 -1.66 10.75
C VAL A 123 -5.47 -2.92 11.00
N LYS A 124 -5.11 -4.00 10.32
CA LYS A 124 -5.80 -5.26 10.47
C LYS A 124 -4.78 -6.32 10.80
N SER A 125 -4.99 -7.05 11.88
CA SER A 125 -4.10 -8.13 12.27
C SER A 125 -4.31 -9.32 11.35
N ARG A 126 -3.23 -10.05 11.12
CA ARG A 126 -3.26 -11.27 10.31
C ARG A 126 -2.69 -12.41 11.15
N SER A 127 -2.82 -13.64 10.66
CA SER A 127 -2.20 -14.76 11.36
C SER A 127 -0.69 -14.57 11.43
N VAL A 128 -0.09 -13.99 10.41
CA VAL A 128 1.32 -13.61 10.44
C VAL A 128 1.37 -12.16 10.00
N GLY A 129 1.81 -11.28 10.90
CA GLY A 129 1.97 -9.87 10.57
C GLY A 129 0.68 -9.08 10.61
N LYS A 130 0.65 -8.02 9.83
CA LYS A 130 -0.48 -7.11 9.81
C LYS A 130 -0.61 -6.48 8.43
N THR A 131 -1.77 -5.90 8.18
CA THR A 131 -2.04 -5.11 6.98
C THR A 131 -2.43 -3.71 7.42
N VAL A 132 -1.75 -2.71 6.90
CA VAL A 132 -2.17 -1.31 7.04
C VAL A 132 -2.88 -0.96 5.74
N TRP A 133 -4.08 -0.41 5.84
CA TRP A 133 -4.88 -0.11 4.66
C TRP A 133 -5.34 1.33 4.67
N ALA A 134 -5.60 1.85 3.50
CA ALA A 134 -6.15 3.20 3.35
C ALA A 134 -6.98 3.26 2.08
N THR A 135 -8.07 4.02 2.11
CA THR A 135 -8.83 4.31 0.89
C THR A 135 -8.58 5.77 0.54
N VAL A 136 -8.28 6.02 -0.70
CA VAL A 136 -7.87 7.34 -1.19
C VAL A 136 -8.72 7.70 -2.39
N ARG A 137 -9.23 8.92 -2.40
CA ARG A 137 -9.98 9.38 -3.56
C ARG A 137 -9.04 9.64 -4.72
N VAL A 138 -9.39 9.22 -5.89
CA VAL A 138 -8.59 9.40 -7.09
C VAL A 138 -9.38 10.05 -8.22
#